data_9ec6a2e36f45e9b6a1f9153e5a040cf7
#
_entry.id   9ec6a2e36f45e9b6a1f9153e5a040cf7
#
_cell.length_a   1.000
_cell.length_b   1.000
_cell.length_c   1.000
_cell.angle_alpha   90.00
_cell.angle_beta   90.00
_cell.angle_gamma   90.00
#
_symmetry.space_group_name_H-M   'P 1'
#
loop_
_entity.id
_entity.type
_entity.pdbx_description
1 polymer ?
#
loop_
_entity_poly.entity_id
_entity_poly.type
_entity_poly.pdbx_seq_one_letter_code
_entity_poly.pdbx_strand_id
1 'polypeptide(L)'
;MKATKIPTDSIFSDKEMKCLSTYNERQRRQYLASKADSLGCHGVSLVCEAVGVCRDTLYSGRYELDTNANDSFPKGRIRAVGGGRTSTLKKHPEYLDVFDEIVASYTAGLPQDDTVIWLTVSVIQIIDLFKERGIVVSRHVVNLMKKARGFKNRSFVKDKTLKDVKDRNAQFKKIQEIRSECETYGIPIFSIDTKKKEMIGNFKRQGTVSCKGKPKAYDHDFKSFSDGIIVPHGIYDVGANTGYLTLGVSHDTAEFVCDNFIHIWQQFLQWKYPNAHTICILCDGGGSNACSHHIVKQALMKLASTIGVNIIMVHYPPYCSKYNPIEHCMSGPISRSWSGAPLLSIENARTRAEATVTKKGLSIIATINQRTYETKRPIEDSYESNKSKRIIFDDELSKWNYLVKCCS
;
A
#
# COMPACT_ATOMS: atom_id res chain seq x y z
N MET A 1 35.92 -47.09 51.75
CA MET A 1 35.76 -47.34 50.30
C MET A 1 36.18 -46.05 49.55
N LYS A 2 37.29 -46.11 48.83
CA LYS A 2 37.74 -44.99 47.98
C LYS A 2 36.77 -44.89 46.78
N ALA A 3 36.08 -43.78 46.67
CA ALA A 3 35.23 -43.48 45.51
C ALA A 3 36.10 -43.54 44.24
N THR A 4 35.82 -44.48 43.36
CA THR A 4 36.43 -44.58 42.06
C THR A 4 36.08 -43.29 41.27
N LYS A 5 37.07 -42.44 40.96
CA LYS A 5 36.86 -41.27 40.07
C LYS A 5 36.36 -41.81 38.73
N ILE A 6 35.12 -41.49 38.39
CA ILE A 6 34.58 -41.73 37.05
C ILE A 6 35.36 -40.83 36.10
N PRO A 7 36.00 -41.36 35.04
CA PRO A 7 36.69 -40.52 34.08
C PRO A 7 35.71 -39.50 33.44
N THR A 8 36.08 -38.25 33.36
CA THR A 8 35.26 -37.15 32.80
C THR A 8 34.80 -37.45 31.36
N ASP A 9 35.57 -38.20 30.60
CA ASP A 9 35.29 -38.62 29.20
C ASP A 9 34.15 -39.65 29.09
N SER A 10 33.70 -40.25 30.21
CA SER A 10 32.61 -41.25 30.21
C SER A 10 31.22 -40.66 30.55
N ILE A 11 31.13 -39.40 30.91
CA ILE A 11 29.87 -38.78 31.34
C ILE A 11 28.98 -38.36 30.15
N PHE A 12 29.60 -37.89 29.07
CA PHE A 12 28.92 -37.51 27.85
C PHE A 12 29.52 -38.29 26.66
N SER A 13 28.69 -38.89 25.84
CA SER A 13 29.09 -39.45 24.57
C SER A 13 29.39 -38.34 23.55
N ASP A 14 30.17 -38.67 22.51
CA ASP A 14 30.45 -37.74 21.41
C ASP A 14 29.18 -37.22 20.75
N LYS A 15 28.12 -38.06 20.68
CA LYS A 15 26.82 -37.65 20.13
C LYS A 15 26.13 -36.64 21.02
N GLU A 16 26.15 -36.80 22.34
CA GLU A 16 25.61 -35.84 23.30
C GLU A 16 26.34 -34.50 23.25
N MET A 17 27.68 -34.51 23.14
CA MET A 17 28.47 -33.29 23.00
C MET A 17 28.15 -32.55 21.70
N LYS A 18 27.94 -33.25 20.59
CA LYS A 18 27.45 -32.67 19.34
C LYS A 18 26.05 -32.03 19.50
N CYS A 19 25.12 -32.71 20.16
CA CYS A 19 23.80 -32.17 20.45
C CYS A 19 23.89 -30.90 21.34
N LEU A 20 24.71 -30.93 22.39
CA LEU A 20 24.93 -29.79 23.28
C LEU A 20 25.46 -28.55 22.56
N SER A 21 26.23 -28.71 21.49
CA SER A 21 26.73 -27.60 20.68
C SER A 21 25.65 -26.92 19.86
N THR A 22 24.52 -27.58 19.59
CA THR A 22 23.38 -27.05 18.83
C THR A 22 22.33 -26.38 19.72
N TYR A 23 22.37 -26.64 21.04
CA TYR A 23 21.38 -26.10 21.98
C TYR A 23 21.62 -24.63 22.25
N ASN A 24 20.50 -23.88 22.39
CA ASN A 24 20.55 -22.54 22.93
C ASN A 24 20.89 -22.59 24.45
N GLU A 25 21.24 -21.42 25.02
CA GLU A 25 21.65 -21.30 26.43
C GLU A 25 20.67 -21.95 27.42
N ARG A 26 19.37 -21.84 27.18
CA ARG A 26 18.33 -22.42 28.05
C ARG A 26 18.22 -23.92 27.89
N GLN A 27 18.15 -24.42 26.69
CA GLN A 27 18.12 -25.86 26.39
C GLN A 27 19.36 -26.56 26.95
N ARG A 28 20.54 -25.92 26.80
CA ARG A 28 21.79 -26.44 27.31
C ARG A 28 21.76 -26.57 28.82
N ARG A 29 21.36 -25.55 29.60
CA ARG A 29 21.35 -25.64 31.07
C ARG A 29 20.30 -26.62 31.58
N GLN A 30 19.12 -26.71 30.96
CA GLN A 30 18.08 -27.67 31.30
C GLN A 30 18.54 -29.12 31.06
N TYR A 31 19.15 -29.38 29.90
CA TYR A 31 19.70 -30.70 29.59
C TYR A 31 20.80 -31.09 30.57
N LEU A 32 21.74 -30.19 30.87
CA LEU A 32 22.82 -30.43 31.82
C LEU A 32 22.29 -30.68 33.24
N ALA A 33 21.25 -29.97 33.66
CA ALA A 33 20.57 -30.20 34.95
C ALA A 33 19.93 -31.59 35.01
N SER A 34 19.18 -31.99 33.99
CA SER A 34 18.57 -33.31 33.88
C SER A 34 19.61 -34.45 33.87
N LYS A 35 20.72 -34.24 33.15
CA LYS A 35 21.83 -35.18 33.14
C LYS A 35 22.48 -35.31 34.52
N ALA A 36 22.68 -34.17 35.25
CA ALA A 36 23.21 -34.19 36.59
C ALA A 36 22.32 -34.95 37.58
N ASP A 37 20.98 -34.78 37.42
CA ASP A 37 20.00 -35.51 38.28
C ASP A 37 20.04 -37.02 38.00
N SER A 38 20.21 -37.43 36.74
CA SER A 38 20.32 -38.87 36.36
C SER A 38 21.58 -39.56 36.91
N LEU A 39 22.62 -38.77 37.23
CA LEU A 39 23.87 -39.28 37.82
C LEU A 39 23.83 -39.38 39.34
N GLY A 40 22.79 -38.91 39.98
CA GLY A 40 22.57 -38.98 41.41
C GLY A 40 23.56 -38.17 42.27
N CYS A 41 24.02 -38.76 43.38
CA CYS A 41 24.93 -38.10 44.29
C CYS A 41 26.23 -37.69 43.60
N HIS A 42 26.64 -36.44 43.72
CA HIS A 42 27.76 -35.80 43.00
C HIS A 42 27.55 -35.47 41.49
N GLY A 43 26.38 -35.79 40.88
CA GLY A 43 26.12 -35.54 39.45
C GLY A 43 26.35 -34.10 39.05
N VAL A 44 25.96 -33.13 39.90
CA VAL A 44 26.21 -31.68 39.64
C VAL A 44 27.71 -31.40 39.49
N SER A 45 28.54 -31.94 40.41
CA SER A 45 29.99 -31.70 40.37
C SER A 45 30.64 -32.34 39.11
N LEU A 46 30.21 -33.57 38.78
CA LEU A 46 30.70 -34.29 37.63
C LEU A 46 30.35 -33.60 36.31
N VAL A 47 29.12 -33.16 36.15
CA VAL A 47 28.70 -32.45 34.94
C VAL A 47 29.38 -31.08 34.81
N CYS A 48 29.52 -30.33 35.92
CA CYS A 48 30.25 -29.06 35.91
C CYS A 48 31.70 -29.22 35.48
N GLU A 49 32.38 -30.27 35.97
CA GLU A 49 33.77 -30.57 35.61
C GLU A 49 33.89 -30.98 34.15
N ALA A 50 32.98 -31.85 33.66
CA ALA A 50 33.01 -32.35 32.29
C ALA A 50 32.75 -31.29 31.20
N VAL A 51 31.87 -30.29 31.48
CA VAL A 51 31.43 -29.32 30.47
C VAL A 51 31.96 -27.90 30.72
N GLY A 52 32.64 -27.67 31.87
CA GLY A 52 33.23 -26.38 32.24
C GLY A 52 32.20 -25.32 32.55
N VAL A 53 31.09 -25.66 33.20
CA VAL A 53 30.01 -24.68 33.60
C VAL A 53 29.96 -24.55 35.11
N CYS A 54 29.48 -23.38 35.61
CA CYS A 54 29.32 -23.21 37.04
C CYS A 54 28.06 -23.93 37.56
N ARG A 55 28.06 -24.26 38.87
CA ARG A 55 26.94 -24.93 39.56
C ARG A 55 25.63 -24.17 39.43
N ASP A 56 25.68 -22.84 39.46
CA ASP A 56 24.48 -21.98 39.33
C ASP A 56 23.75 -22.18 38.01
N THR A 57 24.49 -22.53 36.93
CA THR A 57 23.90 -22.87 35.65
C THR A 57 23.01 -24.10 35.74
N LEU A 58 23.47 -25.15 36.46
CA LEU A 58 22.71 -26.39 36.66
C LEU A 58 21.51 -26.15 37.61
N TYR A 59 21.74 -25.42 38.69
CA TYR A 59 20.65 -25.09 39.63
C TYR A 59 19.55 -24.22 38.95
N SER A 60 19.95 -23.28 38.10
CA SER A 60 18.99 -22.53 37.29
C SER A 60 18.23 -23.43 36.31
N GLY A 61 18.91 -24.39 35.67
CA GLY A 61 18.27 -25.36 34.79
C GLY A 61 17.29 -26.28 35.51
N ARG A 62 17.66 -26.76 36.74
CA ARG A 62 16.80 -27.56 37.59
C ARG A 62 15.56 -26.78 38.00
N TYR A 63 15.72 -25.54 38.51
CA TYR A 63 14.61 -24.65 38.88
C TYR A 63 13.64 -24.47 37.71
N GLU A 64 14.14 -24.26 36.48
CA GLU A 64 13.29 -24.11 35.28
C GLU A 64 12.53 -25.39 34.91
N LEU A 65 13.08 -26.58 35.21
CA LEU A 65 12.42 -27.86 34.97
C LEU A 65 11.35 -28.15 36.04
N ASP A 66 11.69 -27.89 37.30
CA ASP A 66 10.79 -28.19 38.46
C ASP A 66 9.57 -27.28 38.55
N THR A 67 9.71 -26.03 38.14
CA THR A 67 8.66 -25.01 38.31
C THR A 67 7.74 -24.84 37.10
N ASN A 68 7.83 -25.68 36.07
CA ASN A 68 7.13 -25.45 34.80
C ASN A 68 7.30 -24.03 34.25
N ALA A 69 8.40 -23.37 34.60
CA ALA A 69 8.73 -22.00 34.16
C ALA A 69 8.77 -21.85 32.65
N ASN A 70 8.60 -22.96 31.91
CA ASN A 70 8.45 -22.99 30.46
C ASN A 70 7.26 -22.14 29.97
N ASP A 71 6.18 -22.08 30.73
CA ASP A 71 4.97 -21.34 30.37
C ASP A 71 5.07 -19.82 30.66
N SER A 72 6.01 -19.40 31.50
CA SER A 72 6.22 -18.00 31.86
C SER A 72 7.11 -17.21 30.89
N PHE A 73 7.73 -17.87 29.91
CA PHE A 73 8.60 -17.24 28.95
C PHE A 73 7.84 -16.85 27.67
N PRO A 74 7.87 -15.59 27.25
CA PRO A 74 7.30 -15.19 25.96
C PRO A 74 7.88 -16.04 24.83
N LYS A 75 7.02 -16.47 23.90
CA LYS A 75 7.40 -17.29 22.75
C LYS A 75 8.62 -16.68 22.00
N GLY A 76 9.67 -17.47 21.82
CA GLY A 76 10.91 -17.08 21.16
C GLY A 76 11.97 -16.41 22.08
N ARG A 77 11.75 -16.27 23.39
CA ARG A 77 12.74 -15.79 24.34
C ARG A 77 13.50 -16.91 25.05
N ILE A 78 14.83 -16.72 25.18
CA ILE A 78 15.73 -17.64 25.84
C ILE A 78 15.95 -17.26 27.32
N ARG A 79 15.78 -15.98 27.65
CA ARG A 79 16.00 -15.41 28.99
C ARG A 79 14.74 -14.79 29.55
N ALA A 80 14.59 -14.79 30.87
CA ALA A 80 13.51 -14.12 31.57
C ALA A 80 13.43 -12.63 31.20
N VAL A 81 12.27 -12.02 31.43
CA VAL A 81 12.08 -10.57 31.23
C VAL A 81 13.05 -9.82 32.16
N GLY A 82 13.87 -8.94 31.59
CA GLY A 82 14.93 -8.23 32.33
C GLY A 82 16.30 -8.93 32.31
N GLY A 83 16.36 -10.21 31.96
CA GLY A 83 17.61 -10.95 31.76
C GLY A 83 18.26 -10.58 30.41
N GLY A 84 19.28 -9.78 30.43
CA GLY A 84 20.01 -9.35 29.24
C GLY A 84 20.89 -8.14 29.49
N ARG A 85 21.59 -7.68 28.43
CA ARG A 85 22.40 -6.48 28.50
C ARG A 85 21.50 -5.27 28.79
N THR A 86 21.78 -4.54 29.84
CA THR A 86 21.09 -3.28 30.17
C THR A 86 21.18 -2.32 28.97
N SER A 87 20.06 -1.72 28.57
CA SER A 87 20.02 -0.80 27.44
C SER A 87 20.89 0.43 27.71
N THR A 88 21.52 0.97 26.67
CA THR A 88 22.37 2.16 26.78
C THR A 88 21.64 3.35 27.37
N LEU A 89 20.35 3.56 27.06
CA LEU A 89 19.56 4.66 27.63
C LEU A 89 19.22 4.47 29.12
N LYS A 90 19.23 3.24 29.64
CA LYS A 90 19.12 3.03 31.09
C LYS A 90 20.42 3.30 31.82
N LYS A 91 21.57 3.11 31.13
CA LYS A 91 22.90 3.41 31.70
C LYS A 91 23.24 4.88 31.60
N HIS A 92 22.76 5.54 30.56
CA HIS A 92 23.03 6.94 30.20
C HIS A 92 21.72 7.65 29.90
N PRO A 93 20.90 7.95 30.92
CA PRO A 93 19.64 8.69 30.75
C PRO A 93 19.86 10.11 30.21
N GLU A 94 21.00 10.71 30.52
CA GLU A 94 21.45 12.05 30.07
C GLU A 94 21.51 12.16 28.52
N TYR A 95 21.63 11.05 27.82
CA TYR A 95 21.63 11.08 26.34
C TYR A 95 20.31 11.55 25.76
N LEU A 96 19.21 11.45 26.50
CA LEU A 96 17.93 11.97 26.06
C LEU A 96 17.88 13.50 26.09
N ASP A 97 18.50 14.11 27.10
CA ASP A 97 18.55 15.56 27.23
C ASP A 97 19.46 16.16 26.14
N VAL A 98 20.62 15.54 25.92
CA VAL A 98 21.52 15.91 24.79
C VAL A 98 20.83 15.71 23.44
N PHE A 99 20.03 14.67 23.28
CA PHE A 99 19.25 14.46 22.07
C PHE A 99 18.24 15.59 21.86
N ASP A 100 17.50 15.98 22.89
CA ASP A 100 16.51 17.05 22.83
C ASP A 100 17.15 18.39 22.45
N GLU A 101 18.31 18.73 23.05
CA GLU A 101 19.06 19.92 22.68
C GLU A 101 19.53 19.90 21.22
N ILE A 102 20.04 18.75 20.75
CA ILE A 102 20.50 18.60 19.37
C ILE A 102 19.33 18.81 18.42
N VAL A 103 18.20 18.15 18.65
CA VAL A 103 17.08 18.16 17.70
C VAL A 103 16.24 19.43 17.76
N ALA A 104 16.33 20.21 18.83
CA ALA A 104 15.59 21.47 18.98
C ALA A 104 15.75 22.42 17.78
N SER A 105 16.98 22.53 17.25
CA SER A 105 17.28 23.36 16.08
C SER A 105 16.92 22.70 14.74
N TYR A 106 16.53 21.43 14.74
CA TYR A 106 16.23 20.64 13.55
C TYR A 106 14.82 20.05 13.55
N THR A 107 13.95 20.55 14.40
CA THR A 107 12.53 20.25 14.38
C THR A 107 11.76 21.27 13.54
N ALA A 108 10.83 20.79 12.75
CA ALA A 108 9.85 21.60 12.05
C ALA A 108 8.46 21.08 12.37
N GLY A 109 7.47 21.95 12.33
CA GLY A 109 6.08 21.62 12.64
C GLY A 109 5.10 22.29 11.69
N LEU A 110 3.81 21.96 11.83
CA LEU A 110 2.76 22.65 11.12
C LEU A 110 2.32 23.90 11.94
N PRO A 111 2.22 25.08 11.32
CA PRO A 111 1.77 26.29 12.03
C PRO A 111 0.36 26.18 12.65
N GLN A 112 -0.45 25.24 12.14
CA GLN A 112 -1.83 25.03 12.57
C GLN A 112 -2.01 23.82 13.50
N ASP A 113 -0.94 23.08 13.81
CA ASP A 113 -1.04 21.83 14.59
C ASP A 113 0.29 21.54 15.29
N ASP A 114 0.43 22.06 16.49
CA ASP A 114 1.64 21.94 17.32
C ASP A 114 1.95 20.49 17.73
N THR A 115 1.00 19.57 17.55
CA THR A 115 1.21 18.14 17.84
C THR A 115 1.97 17.41 16.74
N VAL A 116 2.05 17.99 15.53
CA VAL A 116 2.71 17.41 14.36
C VAL A 116 4.05 18.08 14.13
N ILE A 117 5.10 17.45 14.65
CA ILE A 117 6.50 17.87 14.47
C ILE A 117 7.31 16.75 13.81
N TRP A 118 8.28 17.09 12.99
CA TRP A 118 9.18 16.16 12.35
C TRP A 118 10.63 16.64 12.42
N LEU A 119 11.56 15.69 12.34
CA LEU A 119 12.98 15.97 12.28
C LEU A 119 13.41 16.22 10.84
N THR A 120 14.17 17.30 10.62
CA THR A 120 14.77 17.65 9.33
C THR A 120 16.14 17.01 9.13
N VAL A 121 16.68 16.36 10.17
CA VAL A 121 17.99 15.68 10.16
C VAL A 121 17.86 14.16 10.10
N SER A 122 18.79 13.53 9.41
CA SER A 122 18.92 12.08 9.33
C SER A 122 19.56 11.49 10.59
N VAL A 123 19.40 10.16 10.77
CA VAL A 123 20.05 9.44 11.89
C VAL A 123 21.57 9.57 11.84
N ILE A 124 22.18 9.63 10.66
CA ILE A 124 23.63 9.79 10.50
C ILE A 124 24.05 11.16 11.01
N GLN A 125 23.38 12.22 10.59
CA GLN A 125 23.67 13.58 11.06
C GLN A 125 23.50 13.70 12.58
N ILE A 126 22.50 13.06 13.17
CA ILE A 126 22.36 13.05 14.65
C ILE A 126 23.58 12.37 15.32
N ILE A 127 24.07 11.26 14.76
CA ILE A 127 25.29 10.59 15.27
C ILE A 127 26.50 11.53 15.22
N ASP A 128 26.65 12.25 14.09
CA ASP A 128 27.76 13.20 13.91
C ASP A 128 27.67 14.37 14.93
N LEU A 129 26.48 14.91 15.16
CA LEU A 129 26.23 15.97 16.16
C LEU A 129 26.46 15.49 17.60
N PHE A 130 26.21 14.23 17.92
CA PHE A 130 26.61 13.63 19.20
C PHE A 130 28.13 13.51 19.30
N LYS A 131 28.81 13.12 18.22
CA LYS A 131 30.27 12.99 18.17
C LYS A 131 30.96 14.34 18.36
N GLU A 132 30.44 15.42 17.81
CA GLU A 132 30.92 16.79 18.03
C GLU A 132 30.89 17.20 19.51
N ARG A 133 29.96 16.63 20.29
CA ARG A 133 29.88 16.81 21.76
C ARG A 133 30.67 15.78 22.56
N GLY A 134 31.54 15.00 21.88
CA GLY A 134 32.37 13.98 22.52
C GLY A 134 31.63 12.68 22.90
N ILE A 135 30.39 12.49 22.45
CA ILE A 135 29.60 11.33 22.79
C ILE A 135 29.47 10.40 21.57
N VAL A 136 29.89 9.14 21.72
CA VAL A 136 29.80 8.14 20.65
C VAL A 136 28.54 7.33 20.83
N VAL A 137 27.61 7.45 19.91
CA VAL A 137 26.34 6.70 19.89
C VAL A 137 26.19 5.88 18.61
N SER A 138 25.58 4.70 18.71
CA SER A 138 25.28 3.88 17.55
C SER A 138 23.91 4.29 16.94
N ARG A 139 23.68 3.92 15.67
CA ARG A 139 22.38 4.07 15.01
C ARG A 139 21.23 3.47 15.84
N HIS A 140 21.47 2.35 16.50
CA HIS A 140 20.46 1.71 17.36
C HIS A 140 20.07 2.61 18.54
N VAL A 141 21.07 3.25 19.20
CA VAL A 141 20.82 4.15 20.34
C VAL A 141 20.05 5.39 19.89
N VAL A 142 20.40 5.99 18.75
CA VAL A 142 19.63 7.12 18.18
C VAL A 142 18.17 6.74 17.90
N ASN A 143 17.95 5.56 17.33
CA ASN A 143 16.59 5.09 17.10
C ASN A 143 15.82 4.82 18.41
N LEU A 144 16.49 4.39 19.48
CA LEU A 144 15.86 4.26 20.79
C LEU A 144 15.49 5.64 21.37
N MET A 145 16.35 6.65 21.24
CA MET A 145 16.05 8.04 21.66
C MET A 145 14.87 8.61 20.88
N LYS A 146 14.87 8.49 19.55
CA LYS A 146 13.73 8.87 18.72
C LYS A 146 12.42 8.21 19.18
N LYS A 147 12.47 6.90 19.45
CA LYS A 147 11.31 6.14 19.94
C LYS A 147 10.86 6.62 21.33
N ALA A 148 11.81 6.90 22.24
CA ALA A 148 11.52 7.41 23.59
C ALA A 148 10.82 8.78 23.53
N ARG A 149 11.17 9.63 22.57
CA ARG A 149 10.54 10.94 22.31
C ARG A 149 9.34 10.88 21.36
N GLY A 150 8.83 9.69 21.02
CA GLY A 150 7.63 9.51 20.22
C GLY A 150 7.79 9.67 18.70
N PHE A 151 9.02 9.92 18.21
CA PHE A 151 9.27 10.00 16.78
C PHE A 151 9.14 8.63 16.11
N LYS A 152 8.32 8.55 15.08
CA LYS A 152 8.10 7.35 14.24
C LYS A 152 8.20 7.75 12.77
N ASN A 153 8.69 6.86 11.93
CA ASN A 153 8.63 7.08 10.48
C ASN A 153 7.17 7.09 10.03
N ARG A 154 6.73 8.22 9.49
CA ARG A 154 5.37 8.41 8.97
C ARG A 154 5.43 9.12 7.62
N SER A 155 4.49 8.81 6.75
CA SER A 155 4.25 9.57 5.53
C SER A 155 3.12 10.55 5.77
N PHE A 156 3.18 11.73 5.14
CA PHE A 156 2.05 12.65 5.15
C PHE A 156 0.86 12.03 4.41
N VAL A 157 -0.29 12.05 5.04
CA VAL A 157 -1.54 11.55 4.47
C VAL A 157 -2.30 12.72 3.87
N LYS A 158 -2.74 12.58 2.63
CA LYS A 158 -3.61 13.57 1.95
C LYS A 158 -5.04 13.44 2.48
N ASP A 159 -5.32 14.00 3.64
CA ASP A 159 -6.64 13.87 4.29
C ASP A 159 -7.37 15.20 4.51
N LYS A 160 -6.64 16.31 4.54
CA LYS A 160 -7.24 17.63 4.75
C LYS A 160 -7.85 18.15 3.44
N THR A 161 -9.17 18.33 3.42
CA THR A 161 -9.89 19.00 2.34
C THR A 161 -10.02 20.48 2.69
N LEU A 162 -9.44 21.37 1.87
CA LEU A 162 -9.42 22.82 2.13
C LEU A 162 -10.77 23.51 1.88
N LYS A 163 -11.69 22.84 1.17
CA LYS A 163 -13.01 23.39 0.85
C LYS A 163 -14.09 22.48 1.42
N ASP A 164 -15.03 23.10 2.12
CA ASP A 164 -16.28 22.44 2.45
C ASP A 164 -17.13 22.31 1.17
N VAL A 165 -17.66 21.13 0.93
CA VAL A 165 -18.51 20.85 -0.24
C VAL A 165 -19.92 20.68 0.28
N LYS A 166 -20.80 21.63 -0.08
CA LYS A 166 -22.21 21.57 0.22
C LYS A 166 -22.78 20.22 -0.24
N ASP A 167 -23.67 19.63 0.54
CA ASP A 167 -24.37 18.37 0.27
C ASP A 167 -23.46 17.13 0.11
N ARG A 168 -22.19 17.21 0.53
CA ARG A 168 -21.24 16.08 0.42
C ARG A 168 -21.76 14.80 1.05
N ASN A 169 -22.25 14.87 2.28
CA ASN A 169 -22.72 13.69 3.02
C ASN A 169 -24.02 13.13 2.43
N ALA A 170 -24.91 14.02 1.94
CA ALA A 170 -26.13 13.61 1.24
C ALA A 170 -25.77 12.84 -0.05
N GLN A 171 -24.79 13.32 -0.82
CA GLN A 171 -24.33 12.64 -2.02
C GLN A 171 -23.74 11.25 -1.72
N PHE A 172 -22.96 11.07 -0.64
CA PHE A 172 -22.46 9.76 -0.28
C PHE A 172 -23.58 8.77 0.09
N LYS A 173 -24.63 9.23 0.79
CA LYS A 173 -25.82 8.41 1.06
C LYS A 173 -26.51 8.01 -0.24
N LYS A 174 -26.71 8.97 -1.14
CA LYS A 174 -27.33 8.74 -2.46
C LYS A 174 -26.54 7.74 -3.31
N ILE A 175 -25.21 7.86 -3.33
CA ILE A 175 -24.34 6.87 -4.00
C ILE A 175 -24.56 5.47 -3.44
N GLN A 176 -24.68 5.35 -2.12
CA GLN A 176 -24.89 4.06 -1.46
C GLN A 176 -26.28 3.48 -1.79
N GLU A 177 -27.32 4.32 -1.79
CA GLU A 177 -28.67 3.94 -2.18
C GLU A 177 -28.73 3.43 -3.62
N ILE A 178 -28.23 4.22 -4.59
CA ILE A 178 -28.19 3.84 -6.00
C ILE A 178 -27.42 2.53 -6.20
N ARG A 179 -26.29 2.37 -5.52
CA ARG A 179 -25.51 1.12 -5.61
C ARG A 179 -26.29 -0.09 -5.10
N SER A 180 -26.95 0.04 -3.94
CA SER A 180 -27.78 -1.04 -3.38
C SER A 180 -28.94 -1.39 -4.29
N GLU A 181 -29.59 -0.39 -4.91
CA GLU A 181 -30.64 -0.61 -5.90
C GLU A 181 -30.10 -1.34 -7.14
N CYS A 182 -28.96 -0.89 -7.68
CA CYS A 182 -28.33 -1.56 -8.81
C CYS A 182 -27.97 -3.02 -8.50
N GLU A 183 -27.43 -3.29 -7.33
CA GLU A 183 -27.13 -4.66 -6.88
C GLU A 183 -28.39 -5.51 -6.74
N THR A 184 -29.48 -4.95 -6.20
CA THR A 184 -30.76 -5.63 -6.03
C THR A 184 -31.40 -6.01 -7.38
N TYR A 185 -31.34 -5.10 -8.35
CA TYR A 185 -31.93 -5.31 -9.68
C TYR A 185 -30.97 -5.93 -10.70
N GLY A 186 -29.75 -6.28 -10.30
CA GLY A 186 -28.75 -6.88 -11.19
C GLY A 186 -28.24 -5.92 -12.27
N ILE A 187 -28.30 -4.60 -12.02
CA ILE A 187 -27.79 -3.57 -12.93
C ILE A 187 -26.26 -3.53 -12.83
N PRO A 188 -25.51 -3.71 -13.93
CA PRO A 188 -24.06 -3.65 -13.91
C PRO A 188 -23.54 -2.29 -13.46
N ILE A 189 -22.55 -2.28 -12.55
CA ILE A 189 -21.93 -1.08 -12.01
C ILE A 189 -20.49 -0.98 -12.51
N PHE A 190 -20.18 0.11 -13.19
CA PHE A 190 -18.84 0.43 -13.67
C PHE A 190 -18.31 1.67 -12.96
N SER A 191 -17.04 1.63 -12.58
CA SER A 191 -16.34 2.77 -12.06
C SER A 191 -15.33 3.24 -13.10
N ILE A 192 -15.37 4.49 -13.49
CA ILE A 192 -14.48 5.04 -14.53
C ILE A 192 -13.59 6.15 -13.97
N ASP A 193 -12.38 6.23 -14.50
CA ASP A 193 -11.43 7.31 -14.20
C ASP A 193 -10.30 7.35 -15.22
N THR A 194 -9.73 8.56 -15.43
CA THR A 194 -8.51 8.73 -16.21
C THR A 194 -7.32 8.94 -15.28
N LYS A 195 -6.43 7.97 -15.26
CA LYS A 195 -5.19 8.03 -14.48
C LYS A 195 -4.28 9.15 -15.00
N LYS A 196 -3.43 9.69 -14.12
CA LYS A 196 -2.37 10.65 -14.49
C LYS A 196 -1.63 10.18 -15.76
N LYS A 197 -1.42 11.12 -16.68
CA LYS A 197 -0.62 10.90 -17.90
C LYS A 197 0.77 10.42 -17.56
N GLU A 198 1.28 9.49 -18.36
CA GLU A 198 2.60 8.86 -18.17
C GLU A 198 3.47 9.11 -19.41
N MET A 199 4.72 9.47 -19.20
CA MET A 199 5.69 9.63 -20.29
C MET A 199 6.26 8.27 -20.70
N ILE A 200 6.42 8.09 -22.01
CA ILE A 200 7.11 6.95 -22.62
C ILE A 200 8.58 7.32 -22.81
N GLY A 201 9.47 6.40 -22.47
CA GLY A 201 10.92 6.59 -22.58
C GLY A 201 11.66 6.17 -21.32
N ASN A 202 12.96 6.39 -21.31
CA ASN A 202 13.85 5.95 -20.22
C ASN A 202 13.82 6.91 -19.01
N PHE A 203 12.62 7.19 -18.48
CA PHE A 203 12.42 8.05 -17.33
C PHE A 203 12.46 7.25 -16.02
N LYS A 204 13.03 7.88 -14.98
CA LYS A 204 13.06 7.31 -13.63
C LYS A 204 11.64 7.21 -13.06
N ARG A 205 11.27 6.02 -12.59
CA ARG A 205 10.00 5.79 -11.89
C ARG A 205 10.24 5.45 -10.43
N GLN A 206 9.34 5.89 -9.56
CA GLN A 206 9.42 5.55 -8.13
C GLN A 206 9.31 4.03 -7.94
N GLY A 207 10.00 3.51 -6.92
CA GLY A 207 10.03 2.09 -6.62
C GLY A 207 11.38 1.44 -6.97
N THR A 208 11.44 0.13 -6.77
CA THR A 208 12.63 -0.70 -7.01
C THR A 208 12.24 -1.95 -7.80
N VAL A 209 13.14 -2.42 -8.63
CA VAL A 209 13.01 -3.68 -9.38
C VAL A 209 14.28 -4.51 -9.22
N SER A 210 14.14 -5.82 -9.33
CA SER A 210 15.30 -6.71 -9.43
C SER A 210 15.88 -6.63 -10.84
N CYS A 211 17.12 -6.22 -10.97
CA CYS A 211 17.80 -6.09 -12.26
C CYS A 211 19.25 -6.56 -12.16
N LYS A 212 19.81 -6.94 -13.31
CA LYS A 212 21.25 -7.19 -13.45
C LYS A 212 21.94 -5.87 -13.84
N GLY A 213 23.04 -5.53 -13.17
CA GLY A 213 23.77 -4.29 -13.41
C GLY A 213 23.15 -3.06 -12.74
N LYS A 214 23.64 -1.88 -13.08
CA LYS A 214 23.17 -0.59 -12.56
C LYS A 214 22.30 0.09 -13.63
N PRO A 215 20.96 0.10 -13.49
CA PRO A 215 20.10 0.76 -14.47
C PRO A 215 20.30 2.28 -14.37
N LYS A 216 20.32 2.93 -15.54
CA LYS A 216 20.41 4.37 -15.68
C LYS A 216 19.16 4.89 -16.38
N ALA A 217 18.61 6.00 -15.93
CA ALA A 217 17.54 6.75 -16.57
C ALA A 217 18.04 8.15 -16.92
N TYR A 218 17.24 8.92 -17.64
CA TYR A 218 17.52 10.34 -17.89
C TYR A 218 17.66 11.09 -16.56
N ASP A 219 18.54 12.07 -16.53
CA ASP A 219 18.81 12.92 -15.37
C ASP A 219 17.66 13.91 -15.10
N HIS A 220 16.88 14.27 -16.15
CA HIS A 220 15.73 15.16 -16.07
C HIS A 220 14.50 14.58 -16.77
N ASP A 221 13.33 14.87 -16.21
CA ASP A 221 12.02 14.42 -16.75
C ASP A 221 11.45 15.46 -17.74
N PHE A 222 12.24 15.91 -18.74
CA PHE A 222 11.75 16.81 -19.76
C PHE A 222 10.86 16.10 -20.77
N LYS A 223 9.71 16.71 -21.10
CA LYS A 223 8.80 16.17 -22.12
C LYS A 223 9.45 16.02 -23.49
N SER A 224 10.45 16.85 -23.82
CA SER A 224 11.21 16.79 -25.06
C SER A 224 12.05 15.51 -25.21
N PHE A 225 12.33 14.80 -24.10
CA PHE A 225 13.03 13.51 -24.12
C PHE A 225 12.07 12.32 -24.21
N SER A 226 10.76 12.60 -24.23
CA SER A 226 9.73 11.55 -24.25
C SER A 226 9.44 11.12 -25.68
N ASP A 227 9.37 9.81 -25.90
CA ASP A 227 8.92 9.19 -27.15
C ASP A 227 7.39 9.31 -27.34
N GLY A 228 6.70 9.86 -26.35
CA GLY A 228 5.27 10.09 -26.35
C GLY A 228 4.68 10.15 -24.94
N ILE A 229 3.39 10.46 -24.87
CA ILE A 229 2.63 10.52 -23.61
C ILE A 229 1.42 9.63 -23.76
N ILE A 230 1.19 8.74 -22.81
CA ILE A 230 -0.03 7.94 -22.72
C ILE A 230 -1.03 8.55 -21.73
N VAL A 231 -2.30 8.41 -22.09
CA VAL A 231 -3.47 8.80 -21.30
C VAL A 231 -4.20 7.52 -20.90
N PRO A 232 -3.96 6.99 -19.70
CA PRO A 232 -4.57 5.74 -19.26
C PRO A 232 -6.01 6.00 -18.77
N HIS A 233 -7.00 5.55 -19.51
CA HIS A 233 -8.41 5.58 -19.14
C HIS A 233 -8.86 4.20 -18.68
N GLY A 234 -9.42 4.10 -17.49
CA GLY A 234 -9.87 2.85 -16.88
C GLY A 234 -11.39 2.76 -16.80
N ILE A 235 -11.90 1.56 -17.06
CA ILE A 235 -13.26 1.13 -16.76
C ILE A 235 -13.15 -0.10 -15.86
N TYR A 236 -13.63 0.00 -14.64
CA TYR A 236 -13.60 -1.08 -13.66
C TYR A 236 -15.01 -1.64 -13.44
N ASP A 237 -15.20 -2.89 -13.79
CA ASP A 237 -16.42 -3.66 -13.51
C ASP A 237 -16.42 -4.08 -12.04
N VAL A 238 -17.26 -3.41 -11.24
CA VAL A 238 -17.29 -3.58 -9.79
C VAL A 238 -17.73 -4.98 -9.39
N GLY A 239 -18.73 -5.52 -10.07
CA GLY A 239 -19.29 -6.85 -9.76
C GLY A 239 -18.35 -7.99 -10.13
N ALA A 240 -17.63 -7.86 -11.24
CA ALA A 240 -16.75 -8.91 -11.75
C ALA A 240 -15.29 -8.78 -11.36
N ASN A 241 -14.91 -7.69 -10.68
CA ASN A 241 -13.52 -7.37 -10.36
C ASN A 241 -12.59 -7.42 -11.59
N THR A 242 -13.08 -6.90 -12.72
CA THR A 242 -12.34 -6.86 -13.98
C THR A 242 -12.07 -5.41 -14.38
N GLY A 243 -10.85 -5.10 -14.73
CA GLY A 243 -10.43 -3.80 -15.21
C GLY A 243 -10.23 -3.80 -16.72
N TYR A 244 -10.77 -2.80 -17.40
CA TYR A 244 -10.51 -2.52 -18.81
C TYR A 244 -9.72 -1.22 -18.89
N LEU A 245 -8.49 -1.30 -19.40
CA LEU A 245 -7.59 -0.16 -19.49
C LEU A 245 -7.40 0.21 -20.95
N THR A 246 -7.72 1.45 -21.32
CA THR A 246 -7.39 1.98 -22.65
C THR A 246 -6.24 2.97 -22.53
N LEU A 247 -5.16 2.71 -23.27
CA LEU A 247 -4.00 3.59 -23.37
C LEU A 247 -4.17 4.51 -24.60
N GLY A 248 -4.56 5.76 -24.36
CA GLY A 248 -4.68 6.76 -25.41
C GLY A 248 -3.37 7.51 -25.65
N VAL A 249 -3.20 8.03 -26.86
CA VAL A 249 -2.00 8.79 -27.29
C VAL A 249 -2.28 10.29 -27.48
N SER A 250 -3.49 10.75 -27.14
CA SER A 250 -3.93 12.11 -27.43
C SER A 250 -4.44 12.83 -26.17
N HIS A 251 -5.57 13.52 -26.28
CA HIS A 251 -6.14 14.30 -25.19
C HIS A 251 -7.21 13.52 -24.42
N ASP A 252 -7.26 13.75 -23.12
CA ASP A 252 -8.33 13.28 -22.24
C ASP A 252 -9.55 14.17 -22.41
N THR A 253 -10.47 13.75 -23.27
CA THR A 253 -11.72 14.46 -23.58
C THR A 253 -12.94 13.58 -23.27
N ALA A 254 -14.12 14.18 -23.11
CA ALA A 254 -15.36 13.42 -22.94
C ALA A 254 -15.63 12.46 -24.09
N GLU A 255 -15.26 12.84 -25.31
CA GLU A 255 -15.36 11.96 -26.49
C GLU A 255 -14.41 10.76 -26.39
N PHE A 256 -13.15 10.97 -25.94
CA PHE A 256 -12.19 9.89 -25.70
C PHE A 256 -12.74 8.89 -24.67
N VAL A 257 -13.28 9.37 -23.55
CA VAL A 257 -13.87 8.51 -22.51
C VAL A 257 -15.03 7.70 -23.05
N CYS A 258 -15.96 8.33 -23.79
CA CYS A 258 -17.14 7.65 -24.33
C CYS A 258 -16.79 6.68 -25.44
N ASP A 259 -15.88 7.03 -26.35
CA ASP A 259 -15.41 6.13 -27.42
C ASP A 259 -14.71 4.89 -26.85
N ASN A 260 -13.91 5.06 -25.80
CA ASN A 260 -13.31 3.91 -25.11
C ASN A 260 -14.38 3.02 -24.46
N PHE A 261 -15.39 3.62 -23.84
CA PHE A 261 -16.48 2.84 -23.27
C PHE A 261 -17.27 2.08 -24.33
N ILE A 262 -17.58 2.71 -25.47
CA ILE A 262 -18.22 2.07 -26.63
C ILE A 262 -17.39 0.87 -27.11
N HIS A 263 -16.09 1.08 -27.29
CA HIS A 263 -15.19 0.00 -27.72
C HIS A 263 -15.19 -1.18 -26.76
N ILE A 264 -15.03 -0.92 -25.45
CA ILE A 264 -15.03 -1.97 -24.42
C ILE A 264 -16.41 -2.65 -24.32
N TRP A 265 -17.49 -1.89 -24.45
CA TRP A 265 -18.83 -2.46 -24.47
C TRP A 265 -19.00 -3.45 -25.63
N GLN A 266 -18.68 -3.03 -26.85
CA GLN A 266 -18.84 -3.83 -28.05
C GLN A 266 -17.93 -5.07 -28.08
N GLN A 267 -16.72 -4.97 -27.54
CA GLN A 267 -15.77 -6.08 -27.55
C GLN A 267 -16.00 -7.09 -26.42
N PHE A 268 -16.45 -6.63 -25.25
CA PHE A 268 -16.44 -7.46 -24.05
C PHE A 268 -17.76 -7.40 -23.27
N LEU A 269 -18.28 -6.21 -22.94
CA LEU A 269 -19.32 -6.06 -21.94
C LEU A 269 -20.71 -6.47 -22.46
N GLN A 270 -21.03 -6.25 -23.72
CA GLN A 270 -22.30 -6.67 -24.31
C GLN A 270 -22.51 -8.19 -24.24
N TRP A 271 -21.40 -8.96 -24.38
CA TRP A 271 -21.45 -10.42 -24.28
C TRP A 271 -21.54 -10.90 -22.83
N LYS A 272 -20.98 -10.12 -21.92
CA LYS A 272 -21.06 -10.41 -20.49
C LYS A 272 -22.40 -10.03 -19.87
N TYR A 273 -23.02 -8.98 -20.38
CA TYR A 273 -24.29 -8.42 -19.92
C TYR A 273 -25.32 -8.32 -21.05
N PRO A 274 -25.70 -9.44 -21.70
CA PRO A 274 -26.55 -9.42 -22.91
C PRO A 274 -27.94 -8.87 -22.65
N ASN A 275 -28.43 -8.94 -21.42
CA ASN A 275 -29.77 -8.50 -21.03
C ASN A 275 -29.77 -7.15 -20.30
N ALA A 276 -28.65 -6.42 -20.29
CA ALA A 276 -28.60 -5.14 -19.62
C ALA A 276 -29.31 -4.04 -20.42
N HIS A 277 -30.44 -3.55 -19.90
CA HIS A 277 -31.15 -2.39 -20.44
C HIS A 277 -30.69 -1.08 -19.78
N THR A 278 -30.01 -1.17 -18.67
CA THR A 278 -29.48 -0.04 -17.88
C THR A 278 -28.15 -0.44 -17.25
N ILE A 279 -27.21 0.48 -17.21
CA ILE A 279 -25.94 0.37 -16.49
C ILE A 279 -25.75 1.57 -15.54
N CYS A 280 -24.97 1.39 -14.50
CA CYS A 280 -24.58 2.47 -13.58
C CYS A 280 -23.10 2.79 -13.78
N ILE A 281 -22.79 4.07 -13.96
CA ILE A 281 -21.40 4.57 -14.08
C ILE A 281 -21.10 5.49 -12.90
N LEU A 282 -20.10 5.09 -12.11
CA LEU A 282 -19.53 5.87 -11.02
C LEU A 282 -18.27 6.58 -11.52
N CYS A 283 -18.17 7.89 -11.34
CA CYS A 283 -16.98 8.66 -11.71
C CYS A 283 -16.73 9.81 -10.74
N ASP A 284 -15.57 10.42 -10.80
CA ASP A 284 -15.34 11.68 -10.12
C ASP A 284 -16.01 12.84 -10.88
N GLY A 285 -16.09 14.01 -10.25
CA GLY A 285 -16.69 15.21 -10.84
C GLY A 285 -15.71 16.10 -11.59
N GLY A 286 -14.50 15.64 -11.90
CA GLY A 286 -13.42 16.44 -12.48
C GLY A 286 -13.02 16.04 -13.90
N GLY A 287 -12.19 16.89 -14.54
CA GLY A 287 -11.59 16.59 -15.84
C GLY A 287 -12.59 16.30 -16.96
N SER A 288 -12.33 15.24 -17.71
CA SER A 288 -13.14 14.73 -18.82
C SER A 288 -14.52 14.22 -18.38
N ASN A 289 -14.72 14.00 -17.08
CA ASN A 289 -15.97 13.51 -16.46
C ASN A 289 -16.74 14.64 -15.75
N ALA A 290 -16.38 15.91 -15.96
CA ALA A 290 -16.95 17.03 -15.21
C ALA A 290 -18.47 17.12 -15.36
N CYS A 291 -19.20 16.93 -14.26
CA CYS A 291 -20.66 16.92 -14.20
C CYS A 291 -21.32 18.24 -14.68
N SER A 292 -20.61 19.36 -14.61
CA SER A 292 -21.08 20.67 -15.05
C SER A 292 -20.95 20.90 -16.56
N HIS A 293 -20.17 20.12 -17.27
CA HIS A 293 -19.87 20.36 -18.68
C HIS A 293 -20.95 19.78 -19.59
N HIS A 294 -21.51 20.61 -20.47
CA HIS A 294 -22.51 20.20 -21.46
C HIS A 294 -21.94 19.18 -22.47
N ILE A 295 -20.69 19.33 -22.87
CA ILE A 295 -20.02 18.42 -23.80
C ILE A 295 -19.95 16.97 -23.25
N VAL A 296 -19.82 16.81 -21.93
CA VAL A 296 -19.85 15.49 -21.28
C VAL A 296 -21.23 14.84 -21.44
N LYS A 297 -22.29 15.62 -21.19
CA LYS A 297 -23.67 15.14 -21.34
C LYS A 297 -24.00 14.78 -22.78
N GLN A 298 -23.52 15.58 -23.75
CA GLN A 298 -23.65 15.26 -25.18
C GLN A 298 -22.95 13.94 -25.54
N ALA A 299 -21.71 13.75 -25.07
CA ALA A 299 -20.96 12.52 -25.30
C ALA A 299 -21.65 11.31 -24.65
N LEU A 300 -22.22 11.45 -23.47
CA LEU A 300 -22.98 10.40 -22.78
C LEU A 300 -24.28 10.04 -23.50
N MET A 301 -24.99 11.02 -24.09
CA MET A 301 -26.16 10.74 -24.93
C MET A 301 -25.78 9.96 -26.16
N LYS A 302 -24.65 10.28 -26.82
CA LYS A 302 -24.12 9.52 -27.92
C LYS A 302 -23.71 8.10 -27.50
N LEU A 303 -23.02 7.97 -26.37
CA LEU A 303 -22.66 6.66 -25.79
C LEU A 303 -23.92 5.81 -25.60
N ALA A 304 -24.93 6.31 -24.85
CA ALA A 304 -26.16 5.59 -24.56
C ALA A 304 -26.88 5.11 -25.85
N SER A 305 -26.95 5.97 -26.88
CA SER A 305 -27.53 5.62 -28.16
C SER A 305 -26.75 4.52 -28.88
N THR A 306 -25.40 4.62 -28.85
CA THR A 306 -24.56 3.68 -29.58
C THR A 306 -24.54 2.29 -28.96
N ILE A 307 -24.60 2.20 -27.63
CA ILE A 307 -24.64 0.91 -26.93
C ILE A 307 -26.07 0.37 -26.73
N GLY A 308 -27.10 1.19 -26.99
CA GLY A 308 -28.51 0.80 -26.84
C GLY A 308 -28.96 0.60 -25.39
N VAL A 309 -28.27 1.21 -24.42
CA VAL A 309 -28.46 0.98 -22.98
C VAL A 309 -28.59 2.29 -22.24
N ASN A 310 -29.52 2.38 -21.28
CA ASN A 310 -29.65 3.54 -20.41
C ASN A 310 -28.46 3.64 -19.44
N ILE A 311 -28.07 4.86 -19.07
CA ILE A 311 -26.92 5.09 -18.22
C ILE A 311 -27.33 5.91 -16.98
N ILE A 312 -27.22 5.31 -15.81
CA ILE A 312 -27.30 6.01 -14.53
C ILE A 312 -25.92 6.58 -14.24
N MET A 313 -25.80 7.91 -14.29
CA MET A 313 -24.56 8.61 -13.96
C MET A 313 -24.57 9.04 -12.51
N VAL A 314 -23.47 8.70 -11.80
CA VAL A 314 -23.29 9.04 -10.39
C VAL A 314 -21.90 9.59 -10.17
N HIS A 315 -21.82 10.85 -9.77
CA HIS A 315 -20.55 11.53 -9.56
C HIS A 315 -20.20 11.60 -8.07
N TYR A 316 -18.96 11.28 -7.73
CA TYR A 316 -18.43 11.56 -6.41
C TYR A 316 -18.27 13.06 -6.20
N PRO A 317 -18.48 13.55 -4.97
CA PRO A 317 -18.24 14.97 -4.65
C PRO A 317 -16.78 15.37 -4.95
N PRO A 318 -16.53 16.64 -5.26
CA PRO A 318 -15.17 17.14 -5.45
C PRO A 318 -14.24 16.77 -4.29
N TYR A 319 -12.97 16.51 -4.59
CA TYR A 319 -11.92 16.09 -3.64
C TYR A 319 -12.17 14.73 -2.97
N CYS A 320 -13.09 13.94 -3.52
CA CYS A 320 -13.47 12.63 -2.98
C CYS A 320 -13.14 11.47 -3.92
N SER A 321 -12.28 11.67 -4.93
CA SER A 321 -11.87 10.62 -5.89
C SER A 321 -11.35 9.36 -5.21
N LYS A 322 -10.71 9.50 -4.04
CA LYS A 322 -10.23 8.36 -3.23
C LYS A 322 -11.33 7.33 -2.86
N TYR A 323 -12.60 7.71 -2.95
CA TYR A 323 -13.73 6.80 -2.68
C TYR A 323 -14.26 6.12 -3.96
N ASN A 324 -13.80 6.55 -5.13
CA ASN A 324 -14.15 5.91 -6.39
C ASN A 324 -13.48 4.51 -6.45
N PRO A 325 -14.24 3.41 -6.61
CA PRO A 325 -13.68 2.05 -6.55
C PRO A 325 -12.48 1.80 -7.46
N ILE A 326 -12.47 2.36 -8.65
CA ILE A 326 -11.38 2.20 -9.62
C ILE A 326 -10.03 2.64 -9.07
N GLU A 327 -9.98 3.69 -8.25
CA GLU A 327 -8.74 4.23 -7.66
C GLU A 327 -7.98 3.17 -6.84
N HIS A 328 -8.69 2.39 -6.05
CA HIS A 328 -8.12 1.39 -5.17
C HIS A 328 -8.02 0.01 -5.82
N CYS A 329 -9.04 -0.36 -6.59
CA CYS A 329 -9.14 -1.72 -7.11
C CYS A 329 -8.33 -1.91 -8.38
N MET A 330 -8.15 -0.88 -9.21
CA MET A 330 -7.49 -0.98 -10.51
C MET A 330 -6.29 -0.02 -10.64
N SER A 331 -6.47 1.31 -10.46
CA SER A 331 -5.43 2.32 -10.71
C SER A 331 -4.22 2.17 -9.79
N GLY A 332 -4.45 1.89 -8.51
CA GLY A 332 -3.39 1.62 -7.54
C GLY A 332 -2.54 0.38 -7.87
N PRO A 333 -3.13 -0.79 -8.14
CA PRO A 333 -2.43 -1.98 -8.64
C PRO A 333 -1.61 -1.72 -9.92
N ILE A 334 -2.18 -1.07 -10.93
CA ILE A 334 -1.46 -0.71 -12.16
C ILE A 334 -0.27 0.19 -11.87
N SER A 335 -0.44 1.21 -11.01
CA SER A 335 0.67 2.08 -10.61
C SER A 335 1.83 1.32 -9.97
N ARG A 336 1.53 0.29 -9.16
CA ARG A 336 2.56 -0.60 -8.60
C ARG A 336 3.25 -1.45 -9.66
N SER A 337 2.48 -1.99 -10.62
CA SER A 337 3.05 -2.73 -11.76
C SER A 337 3.97 -1.87 -12.61
N TRP A 338 3.64 -0.60 -12.78
CA TRP A 338 4.43 0.37 -13.55
C TRP A 338 5.57 1.01 -12.74
N SER A 339 5.73 0.71 -11.46
CA SER A 339 6.79 1.29 -10.63
C SER A 339 8.16 0.64 -10.87
N GLY A 340 9.22 1.35 -10.51
CA GLY A 340 10.60 0.85 -10.45
C GLY A 340 11.35 0.73 -11.78
N ALA A 341 10.66 0.58 -12.91
CA ALA A 341 11.27 0.51 -14.23
C ALA A 341 10.57 1.44 -15.23
N PRO A 342 11.28 2.02 -16.20
CA PRO A 342 10.70 2.92 -17.20
C PRO A 342 9.64 2.23 -18.05
N LEU A 343 8.71 3.00 -18.60
CA LEU A 343 7.79 2.57 -19.66
C LEU A 343 8.40 2.92 -20.99
N LEU A 344 9.02 1.94 -21.64
CA LEU A 344 9.81 2.15 -22.87
C LEU A 344 8.94 2.28 -24.12
N SER A 345 7.73 1.71 -24.11
CA SER A 345 6.75 1.83 -25.19
C SER A 345 5.32 1.72 -24.66
N ILE A 346 4.33 2.04 -25.48
CA ILE A 346 2.92 1.86 -25.13
C ILE A 346 2.56 0.38 -24.97
N GLU A 347 3.16 -0.50 -25.78
CA GLU A 347 3.00 -1.96 -25.69
C GLU A 347 3.61 -2.48 -24.38
N ASN A 348 4.76 -1.95 -23.96
CA ASN A 348 5.37 -2.28 -22.68
C ASN A 348 4.45 -1.87 -21.52
N ALA A 349 3.85 -0.68 -21.58
CA ALA A 349 2.87 -0.24 -20.59
C ALA A 349 1.63 -1.14 -20.56
N ARG A 350 1.11 -1.55 -21.74
CA ARG A 350 -0.01 -2.47 -21.89
C ARG A 350 0.30 -3.83 -21.23
N THR A 351 1.37 -4.47 -21.65
CA THR A 351 1.76 -5.80 -21.15
C THR A 351 1.97 -5.79 -19.63
N ARG A 352 2.59 -4.74 -19.09
CA ARG A 352 2.77 -4.60 -17.64
C ARG A 352 1.45 -4.36 -16.89
N ALA A 353 0.50 -3.67 -17.50
CA ALA A 353 -0.83 -3.51 -16.92
C ALA A 353 -1.59 -4.84 -16.87
N GLU A 354 -1.59 -5.61 -17.97
CA GLU A 354 -2.23 -6.94 -18.06
C GLU A 354 -1.61 -7.95 -17.08
N ALA A 355 -0.30 -7.86 -16.85
CA ALA A 355 0.42 -8.70 -15.88
C ALA A 355 0.14 -8.31 -14.40
N THR A 356 -0.73 -7.33 -14.14
CA THR A 356 -1.03 -6.90 -12.78
C THR A 356 -1.84 -7.94 -12.03
N VAL A 357 -1.30 -8.46 -10.93
CA VAL A 357 -1.94 -9.45 -10.07
C VAL A 357 -2.25 -8.84 -8.71
N THR A 358 -3.42 -9.15 -8.16
CA THR A 358 -3.81 -8.76 -6.81
C THR A 358 -4.30 -9.97 -6.01
N LYS A 359 -4.22 -9.90 -4.68
CA LYS A 359 -4.75 -10.96 -3.80
C LYS A 359 -6.24 -11.19 -3.95
N LYS A 360 -6.98 -10.20 -4.47
CA LYS A 360 -8.44 -10.27 -4.69
C LYS A 360 -8.81 -10.78 -6.08
N GLY A 361 -7.84 -11.20 -6.89
CA GLY A 361 -8.10 -11.78 -8.21
C GLY A 361 -8.49 -10.73 -9.28
N LEU A 362 -7.98 -9.49 -9.21
CA LEU A 362 -8.19 -8.51 -10.29
C LEU A 362 -7.64 -9.06 -11.60
N SER A 363 -8.44 -8.99 -12.65
CA SER A 363 -8.06 -9.27 -14.03
C SER A 363 -8.07 -7.96 -14.83
N ILE A 364 -7.06 -7.71 -15.65
CA ILE A 364 -6.95 -6.51 -16.49
C ILE A 364 -6.83 -6.90 -17.95
N ILE A 365 -7.67 -6.26 -18.77
CA ILE A 365 -7.61 -6.30 -20.24
C ILE A 365 -7.20 -4.90 -20.67
N ALA A 366 -6.12 -4.79 -21.45
CA ALA A 366 -5.62 -3.49 -21.88
C ALA A 366 -5.64 -3.35 -23.39
N THR A 367 -6.14 -2.21 -23.88
CA THR A 367 -6.24 -1.85 -25.30
C THR A 367 -5.48 -0.55 -25.58
N ILE A 368 -5.15 -0.31 -26.84
CA ILE A 368 -4.48 0.92 -27.28
C ILE A 368 -5.44 1.68 -28.21
N ASN A 369 -5.64 2.97 -27.91
CA ASN A 369 -6.43 3.87 -28.73
C ASN A 369 -5.50 4.91 -29.38
N GLN A 370 -5.28 4.78 -30.69
CA GLN A 370 -4.40 5.66 -31.46
C GLN A 370 -5.13 6.87 -32.07
N ARG A 371 -6.45 7.03 -31.81
CA ARG A 371 -7.22 8.16 -32.34
C ARG A 371 -6.77 9.46 -31.69
N THR A 372 -6.77 10.52 -32.50
CA THR A 372 -6.54 11.89 -32.02
C THR A 372 -7.86 12.54 -31.67
N TYR A 373 -7.90 13.19 -30.52
CA TYR A 373 -9.07 13.91 -30.02
C TYR A 373 -8.77 15.40 -29.90
N GLU A 374 -9.69 16.22 -30.38
CA GLU A 374 -9.60 17.68 -30.32
C GLU A 374 -10.17 18.21 -29.01
N THR A 375 -9.50 19.20 -28.44
CA THR A 375 -10.02 19.94 -27.28
C THR A 375 -10.88 21.11 -27.74
N LYS A 376 -11.80 21.59 -26.86
CA LYS A 376 -12.64 22.76 -27.10
C LYS A 376 -13.62 22.63 -28.26
N ARG A 377 -14.12 21.43 -28.54
CA ARG A 377 -15.17 21.24 -29.53
C ARG A 377 -16.44 22.02 -29.13
N PRO A 378 -17.15 22.64 -30.09
CA PRO A 378 -18.44 23.26 -29.85
C PRO A 378 -19.51 22.20 -29.53
N ILE A 379 -20.53 22.62 -28.81
CA ILE A 379 -21.74 21.83 -28.55
C ILE A 379 -22.60 21.88 -29.81
N GLU A 380 -23.28 20.78 -30.12
CA GLU A 380 -24.22 20.71 -31.26
C GLU A 380 -25.47 21.59 -30.98
N ASP A 381 -26.01 22.19 -32.01
CA ASP A 381 -27.22 23.03 -31.92
C ASP A 381 -28.43 22.27 -31.35
N SER A 382 -28.52 20.98 -31.63
CA SER A 382 -29.55 20.08 -31.15
C SER A 382 -29.44 19.68 -29.68
N TYR A 383 -28.34 20.07 -28.98
CA TYR A 383 -28.03 19.61 -27.62
C TYR A 383 -29.14 19.91 -26.61
N GLU A 384 -29.62 21.12 -26.51
CA GLU A 384 -30.63 21.50 -25.47
C GLU A 384 -31.96 20.74 -25.68
N SER A 385 -32.37 20.58 -26.94
CA SER A 385 -33.56 19.82 -27.28
C SER A 385 -33.41 18.32 -26.94
N ASN A 386 -32.27 17.74 -27.20
CA ASN A 386 -31.94 16.36 -26.87
C ASN A 386 -31.80 16.14 -25.36
N LYS A 387 -31.14 17.05 -24.67
CA LYS A 387 -30.96 17.00 -23.23
C LYS A 387 -32.28 16.95 -22.47
N SER A 388 -33.22 17.84 -22.80
CA SER A 388 -34.54 17.88 -22.15
C SER A 388 -35.38 16.60 -22.32
N LYS A 389 -35.18 15.86 -23.41
CA LYS A 389 -35.89 14.62 -23.70
C LYS A 389 -35.21 13.38 -23.10
N ARG A 390 -33.89 13.42 -23.00
CA ARG A 390 -33.08 12.21 -22.75
C ARG A 390 -32.41 12.18 -21.39
N ILE A 391 -32.23 13.33 -20.71
CA ILE A 391 -31.59 13.36 -19.39
C ILE A 391 -32.64 13.64 -18.32
N ILE A 392 -32.79 12.70 -17.40
CA ILE A 392 -33.62 12.86 -16.21
C ILE A 392 -32.68 13.08 -15.03
N PHE A 393 -32.77 14.26 -14.45
CA PHE A 393 -31.96 14.62 -13.28
C PHE A 393 -32.61 14.11 -12.00
N ASP A 394 -31.78 13.80 -11.01
CA ASP A 394 -32.26 13.53 -9.65
C ASP A 394 -32.86 14.80 -9.04
N ASP A 395 -33.98 14.67 -8.29
CA ASP A 395 -34.72 15.81 -7.78
C ASP A 395 -33.96 16.63 -6.74
N GLU A 396 -33.17 15.97 -5.88
CA GLU A 396 -32.46 16.62 -4.78
C GLU A 396 -31.01 16.97 -5.14
N LEU A 397 -30.31 16.05 -5.82
CA LEU A 397 -28.89 16.11 -6.11
C LEU A 397 -28.59 16.07 -7.61
N SER A 398 -29.39 16.84 -8.37
CA SER A 398 -29.38 16.92 -9.85
C SER A 398 -28.01 17.19 -10.47
N LYS A 399 -27.13 17.86 -9.73
CA LYS A 399 -25.78 18.17 -10.17
C LYS A 399 -24.93 16.93 -10.38
N TRP A 400 -25.14 15.90 -9.56
CA TRP A 400 -24.26 14.73 -9.52
C TRP A 400 -24.93 13.45 -10.00
N ASN A 401 -26.27 13.38 -10.01
CA ASN A 401 -27.00 12.18 -10.32
C ASN A 401 -28.01 12.43 -11.42
N TYR A 402 -27.97 11.63 -12.46
CA TYR A 402 -28.93 11.70 -13.56
C TYR A 402 -28.95 10.42 -14.40
N LEU A 403 -30.07 10.15 -15.02
CA LEU A 403 -30.28 9.08 -15.98
C LEU A 403 -30.17 9.62 -17.39
N VAL A 404 -29.36 9.01 -18.24
CA VAL A 404 -29.29 9.25 -19.68
C VAL A 404 -30.00 8.12 -20.41
N LYS A 405 -31.10 8.45 -21.09
CA LYS A 405 -31.86 7.47 -21.88
C LYS A 405 -31.15 7.17 -23.20
N CYS A 406 -31.12 5.90 -23.60
CA CYS A 406 -30.82 5.53 -24.97
C CYS A 406 -31.95 6.03 -25.89
N CYS A 407 -31.65 6.28 -27.16
CA CYS A 407 -32.72 6.47 -28.15
C CYS A 407 -33.40 5.12 -28.39
N SER A 408 -34.71 5.06 -28.25
CA SER A 408 -35.53 4.01 -28.77
C SER A 408 -35.59 4.11 -30.29
#